data_52b667a0cf046967ad7b0e9e2d3a7788
#
_entry.id   52b667a0cf046967ad7b0e9e2d3a7788
#
_cell.length_a   1.000
_cell.length_b   1.000
_cell.length_c   1.000
_cell.angle_alpha   90.00
_cell.angle_beta   90.00
_cell.angle_gamma   90.00
#
_symmetry.space_group_name_H-M   'P 1'
#
loop_
_entity.id
_entity.type
_entity.pdbx_description
1 polymer ?
#
loop_
_entity_poly.entity_id
_entity_poly.type
_entity_poly.pdbx_seq_one_letter_code
_entity_poly.pdbx_strand_id
1 'polypeptide(L)'
;MLFGVSLSFLLVSIWVIIRNIKLWPPNIFSLIIKFQKNDLVNKWLRFGIPISLWFAFGLALPYLDRLFIAHFLTLKDLGAYAGLQELLTRMFSFLVFPLIMALHPRIMNLWNQAKYRQVMNLLKIGLLTLLGVFVLIILPTQIFNEELFKLLQWVIPEISLKFKPLVMPLLIAGFFWQLSFLTHKMLELEEKTMLMAFFVLLALLINIIGNILFIPIIGVLATAYTAATSAIVYCLLTATFSVNSLIKQKYKQ
;
A
#
# COMPACT_ATOMS: atom_id res chain seq x y z
N MET A 1 -9.34 -22.25 4.48
CA MET A 1 -9.52 -20.89 5.00
C MET A 1 -10.04 -19.91 3.93
N LEU A 2 -9.39 -19.75 2.78
CA LEU A 2 -9.82 -18.84 1.69
C LEU A 2 -11.25 -19.11 1.19
N PHE A 3 -11.63 -20.39 1.03
CA PHE A 3 -12.97 -20.76 0.59
C PHE A 3 -14.07 -20.31 1.55
N GLY A 4 -13.84 -20.42 2.87
CA GLY A 4 -14.78 -19.95 3.90
C GLY A 4 -14.98 -18.44 3.87
N VAL A 5 -13.90 -17.66 3.68
CA VAL A 5 -13.96 -16.21 3.58
C VAL A 5 -14.73 -15.78 2.33
N SER A 6 -14.42 -16.39 1.17
CA SER A 6 -15.13 -16.11 -0.09
C SER A 6 -16.62 -16.44 0.00
N LEU A 7 -16.97 -17.57 0.60
CA LEU A 7 -18.35 -17.99 0.83
C LEU A 7 -19.09 -17.01 1.74
N SER A 8 -18.46 -16.55 2.82
CA SER A 8 -19.05 -15.57 3.74
C SER A 8 -19.35 -14.25 3.04
N PHE A 9 -18.42 -13.72 2.23
CA PHE A 9 -18.65 -12.51 1.44
C PHE A 9 -19.80 -12.69 0.45
N LEU A 10 -19.88 -13.83 -0.22
CA LEU A 10 -20.93 -14.15 -1.18
C LEU A 10 -22.30 -14.21 -0.49
N LEU A 11 -22.40 -14.89 0.64
CA LEU A 11 -23.65 -14.98 1.42
C LEU A 11 -24.11 -13.60 1.93
N VAL A 12 -23.19 -12.79 2.48
CA VAL A 12 -23.51 -11.43 2.93
C VAL A 12 -23.96 -10.57 1.76
N SER A 13 -23.29 -10.66 0.61
CA SER A 13 -23.68 -9.90 -0.59
C SER A 13 -25.07 -10.28 -1.08
N ILE A 14 -25.39 -11.58 -1.15
CA ILE A 14 -26.71 -12.07 -1.52
C ILE A 14 -27.78 -11.56 -0.51
N TRP A 15 -27.48 -11.68 0.78
CA TRP A 15 -28.39 -11.21 1.83
C TRP A 15 -28.69 -9.71 1.73
N VAL A 16 -27.65 -8.87 1.51
CA VAL A 16 -27.81 -7.43 1.31
C VAL A 16 -28.66 -7.12 0.08
N ILE A 17 -28.42 -7.83 -1.03
CA ILE A 17 -29.21 -7.67 -2.27
C ILE A 17 -30.68 -8.00 -2.02
N ILE A 18 -30.97 -9.14 -1.41
CA ILE A 18 -32.35 -9.59 -1.12
C ILE A 18 -33.04 -8.61 -0.18
N ARG A 19 -32.36 -8.17 0.90
CA ARG A 19 -32.92 -7.23 1.87
C ARG A 19 -33.27 -5.88 1.26
N ASN A 20 -32.48 -5.42 0.29
CA ASN A 20 -32.65 -4.11 -0.33
C ASN A 20 -33.35 -4.16 -1.69
N ILE A 21 -33.89 -5.32 -2.10
CA ILE A 21 -34.50 -5.49 -3.43
C ILE A 21 -35.66 -4.50 -3.69
N LYS A 22 -36.37 -4.10 -2.62
CA LYS A 22 -37.44 -3.11 -2.69
C LYS A 22 -36.98 -1.67 -2.96
N LEU A 23 -35.67 -1.40 -2.70
CA LEU A 23 -35.08 -0.09 -2.98
C LEU A 23 -34.54 -0.01 -4.42
N TRP A 24 -34.56 -1.12 -5.14
CA TRP A 24 -34.06 -1.17 -6.50
C TRP A 24 -35.11 -0.64 -7.47
N PRO A 25 -34.76 0.23 -8.40
CA PRO A 25 -35.73 0.74 -9.37
C PRO A 25 -36.26 -0.42 -10.22
N PRO A 26 -37.59 -0.44 -10.55
CA PRO A 26 -38.23 -1.54 -11.26
C PRO A 26 -37.61 -1.83 -12.65
N ASN A 27 -36.91 -0.87 -13.21
CA ASN A 27 -36.27 -0.96 -14.53
C ASN A 27 -34.74 -1.01 -14.47
N ILE A 28 -34.16 -1.70 -13.47
CA ILE A 28 -32.70 -1.73 -13.27
C ILE A 28 -31.92 -2.21 -14.51
N PHE A 29 -32.44 -3.21 -15.24
CA PHE A 29 -31.84 -3.69 -16.47
C PHE A 29 -31.81 -2.64 -17.58
N SER A 30 -32.91 -1.90 -17.75
CA SER A 30 -32.95 -0.81 -18.73
C SER A 30 -32.05 0.36 -18.33
N LEU A 31 -31.91 0.62 -17.03
CA LEU A 31 -30.95 1.58 -16.49
C LEU A 31 -29.52 1.11 -16.73
N ILE A 32 -29.17 -0.14 -16.48
CA ILE A 32 -27.83 -0.68 -16.75
C ILE A 32 -27.47 -0.56 -18.24
N ILE A 33 -28.40 -0.90 -19.15
CA ILE A 33 -28.19 -0.77 -20.60
C ILE A 33 -28.03 0.70 -21.01
N LYS A 34 -28.81 1.60 -20.40
CA LYS A 34 -28.73 3.05 -20.65
C LYS A 34 -27.45 3.66 -20.06
N PHE A 35 -26.96 3.13 -18.91
CA PHE A 35 -25.68 3.48 -18.33
C PHE A 35 -24.49 3.08 -19.22
N GLN A 36 -24.57 1.96 -19.93
CA GLN A 36 -23.51 1.47 -20.81
C GLN A 36 -23.20 2.43 -21.99
N LYS A 37 -24.14 3.30 -22.37
CA LYS A 37 -23.99 4.34 -23.41
C LYS A 37 -23.58 5.72 -22.87
N ASN A 38 -23.36 5.87 -21.57
CA ASN A 38 -23.08 7.15 -20.94
C ASN A 38 -21.58 7.41 -20.78
N ASP A 39 -21.14 8.62 -21.09
CA ASP A 39 -19.77 9.13 -20.84
C ASP A 39 -19.32 8.93 -19.39
N LEU A 40 -20.25 8.82 -18.46
CA LEU A 40 -20.01 8.60 -17.03
C LEU A 40 -19.36 7.23 -16.78
N VAL A 41 -19.82 6.16 -17.47
CA VAL A 41 -19.24 4.81 -17.35
C VAL A 41 -17.83 4.78 -17.89
N ASN A 42 -17.59 5.42 -19.04
CA ASN A 42 -16.26 5.53 -19.62
C ASN A 42 -15.30 6.30 -18.69
N LYS A 43 -15.80 7.36 -18.05
CA LYS A 43 -15.03 8.13 -17.06
C LYS A 43 -14.70 7.28 -15.83
N TRP A 44 -15.66 6.50 -15.32
CA TRP A 44 -15.44 5.59 -14.20
C TRP A 44 -14.46 4.47 -14.53
N LEU A 45 -14.58 3.87 -15.70
CA LEU A 45 -13.64 2.83 -16.14
C LEU A 45 -12.23 3.39 -16.32
N ARG A 46 -12.12 4.59 -16.91
CA ARG A 46 -10.83 5.26 -17.10
C ARG A 46 -10.11 5.56 -15.78
N PHE A 47 -10.84 5.85 -14.72
CA PHE A 47 -10.28 6.06 -13.38
C PHE A 47 -10.15 4.74 -12.60
N GLY A 48 -11.19 3.91 -12.61
CA GLY A 48 -11.30 2.72 -11.77
C GLY A 48 -10.36 1.58 -12.18
N ILE A 49 -10.21 1.33 -13.49
CA ILE A 49 -9.31 0.25 -13.97
C ILE A 49 -7.86 0.48 -13.51
N PRO A 50 -7.26 1.67 -13.70
CA PRO A 50 -5.89 1.91 -13.23
C PRO A 50 -5.75 1.84 -11.71
N ILE A 51 -6.73 2.30 -10.96
CA ILE A 51 -6.74 2.18 -9.48
C ILE A 51 -6.79 0.70 -9.07
N SER A 52 -7.61 -0.10 -9.74
CA SER A 52 -7.68 -1.55 -9.48
C SER A 52 -6.36 -2.24 -9.81
N LEU A 53 -5.69 -1.87 -10.90
CA LEU A 53 -4.36 -2.38 -11.25
C LEU A 53 -3.32 -1.96 -10.21
N TRP A 54 -3.32 -0.69 -9.79
CA TRP A 54 -2.45 -0.21 -8.72
C TRP A 54 -2.62 -1.03 -7.44
N PHE A 55 -3.87 -1.29 -7.04
CA PHE A 55 -4.17 -2.09 -5.87
C PHE A 55 -3.73 -3.55 -6.03
N ALA A 56 -4.00 -4.15 -7.20
CA ALA A 56 -3.59 -5.52 -7.51
C ALA A 56 -2.06 -5.69 -7.47
N PHE A 57 -1.30 -4.78 -8.08
CA PHE A 57 0.16 -4.82 -8.05
C PHE A 57 0.71 -4.57 -6.65
N GLY A 58 0.11 -3.65 -5.88
CA GLY A 58 0.49 -3.41 -4.49
C GLY A 58 0.27 -4.62 -3.59
N LEU A 59 -0.85 -5.32 -3.76
CA LEU A 59 -1.11 -6.58 -3.06
C LEU A 59 -0.18 -7.71 -3.53
N ALA A 60 0.19 -7.74 -4.81
CA ALA A 60 1.06 -8.78 -5.35
C ALA A 60 2.45 -8.78 -4.70
N LEU A 61 3.00 -7.61 -4.32
CA LEU A 61 4.34 -7.49 -3.72
C LEU A 61 4.59 -8.48 -2.57
N PRO A 62 3.86 -8.46 -1.45
CA PRO A 62 4.13 -9.36 -0.34
C PRO A 62 3.81 -10.83 -0.66
N TYR A 63 2.90 -11.10 -1.59
CA TYR A 63 2.60 -12.47 -2.00
C TYR A 63 3.70 -13.06 -2.89
N LEU A 64 4.26 -12.28 -3.81
CA LEU A 64 5.38 -12.69 -4.64
C LEU A 64 6.64 -12.93 -3.82
N ASP A 65 6.92 -12.08 -2.83
CA ASP A 65 8.00 -12.31 -1.86
C ASP A 65 7.91 -13.72 -1.25
N ARG A 66 6.71 -14.08 -0.79
CA ARG A 66 6.46 -15.41 -0.19
C ARG A 66 6.62 -16.55 -1.20
N LEU A 67 6.18 -16.36 -2.45
CA LEU A 67 6.35 -17.36 -3.51
C LEU A 67 7.82 -17.58 -3.85
N PHE A 68 8.62 -16.51 -3.95
CA PHE A 68 10.06 -16.62 -4.19
C PHE A 68 10.78 -17.31 -3.03
N ILE A 69 10.46 -16.97 -1.79
CA ILE A 69 11.04 -17.65 -0.62
C ILE A 69 10.66 -19.13 -0.63
N ALA A 70 9.40 -19.48 -0.91
CA ALA A 70 8.95 -20.88 -0.98
C ALA A 70 9.64 -21.66 -2.10
N HIS A 71 10.00 -20.99 -3.22
CA HIS A 71 10.68 -21.62 -4.34
C HIS A 71 12.18 -21.83 -4.12
N PHE A 72 12.87 -20.84 -3.54
CA PHE A 72 14.33 -20.85 -3.42
C PHE A 72 14.83 -21.32 -2.05
N LEU A 73 14.02 -21.25 -1.00
CA LEU A 73 14.42 -21.48 0.39
C LEU A 73 13.51 -22.50 1.09
N THR A 74 13.57 -22.55 2.43
CA THR A 74 12.79 -23.50 3.23
C THR A 74 11.46 -22.92 3.69
N LEU A 75 10.51 -23.80 4.03
CA LEU A 75 9.24 -23.40 4.66
C LEU A 75 9.44 -22.68 5.99
N LYS A 76 10.55 -22.99 6.71
CA LYS A 76 10.93 -22.29 7.95
C LYS A 76 11.29 -20.84 7.67
N ASP A 77 12.07 -20.58 6.60
CA ASP A 77 12.43 -19.23 6.17
C ASP A 77 11.18 -18.45 5.73
N LEU A 78 10.27 -19.10 5.01
CA LEU A 78 8.98 -18.52 4.61
C LEU A 78 8.15 -18.12 5.82
N GLY A 79 7.99 -19.02 6.81
CA GLY A 79 7.20 -18.75 8.00
C GLY A 79 7.75 -17.59 8.82
N ALA A 80 9.07 -17.57 9.04
CA ALA A 80 9.74 -16.50 9.77
C ALA A 80 9.63 -15.13 9.04
N TYR A 81 9.87 -15.11 7.72
CA TYR A 81 9.72 -13.88 6.92
C TYR A 81 8.27 -13.39 6.92
N ALA A 82 7.31 -14.26 6.62
CA ALA A 82 5.91 -13.89 6.54
C ALA A 82 5.37 -13.36 7.88
N GLY A 83 5.76 -13.99 9.01
CA GLY A 83 5.38 -13.54 10.34
C GLY A 83 5.95 -12.16 10.67
N LEU A 84 7.26 -11.94 10.43
CA LEU A 84 7.90 -10.65 10.65
C LEU A 84 7.33 -9.57 9.74
N GLN A 85 7.21 -9.84 8.45
CA GLN A 85 6.66 -8.90 7.48
C GLN A 85 5.24 -8.46 7.87
N GLU A 86 4.37 -9.42 8.18
CA GLU A 86 2.99 -9.14 8.54
C GLU A 86 2.92 -8.28 9.81
N LEU A 87 3.65 -8.66 10.86
CA LEU A 87 3.66 -7.93 12.12
C LEU A 87 4.17 -6.50 11.97
N LEU A 88 5.36 -6.33 11.34
CA LEU A 88 6.00 -5.02 11.19
C LEU A 88 5.22 -4.09 10.25
N THR A 89 4.66 -4.62 9.15
CA THR A 89 3.83 -3.84 8.23
C THR A 89 2.52 -3.42 8.88
N ARG A 90 1.86 -4.32 9.63
CA ARG A 90 0.61 -3.99 10.34
C ARG A 90 0.81 -2.95 11.42
N MET A 91 1.94 -2.96 12.11
CA MET A 91 2.27 -1.93 13.10
C MET A 91 2.23 -0.53 12.48
N PHE A 92 2.88 -0.33 11.32
CA PHE A 92 2.80 0.95 10.61
C PHE A 92 1.38 1.24 10.10
N SER A 93 0.70 0.24 9.51
CA SER A 93 -0.66 0.43 9.01
C SER A 93 -1.62 0.86 10.11
N PHE A 94 -1.53 0.26 11.30
CA PHE A 94 -2.37 0.60 12.44
C PHE A 94 -2.20 2.06 12.90
N LEU A 95 -0.97 2.57 12.88
CA LEU A 95 -0.68 3.94 13.28
C LEU A 95 -1.01 4.96 12.18
N VAL A 96 -0.79 4.60 10.92
CA VAL A 96 -0.85 5.53 9.78
C VAL A 96 -2.24 5.57 9.14
N PHE A 97 -2.94 4.46 9.09
CA PHE A 97 -4.22 4.36 8.40
C PHE A 97 -5.29 5.34 8.93
N PRO A 98 -5.48 5.53 10.25
CA PRO A 98 -6.40 6.54 10.77
C PRO A 98 -6.07 7.97 10.30
N LEU A 99 -4.78 8.30 10.23
CA LEU A 99 -4.32 9.60 9.73
C LEU A 99 -4.70 9.78 8.24
N ILE A 100 -4.43 8.76 7.40
CA ILE A 100 -4.77 8.80 5.98
C ILE A 100 -6.28 8.93 5.78
N MET A 101 -7.07 8.15 6.53
CA MET A 101 -8.54 8.22 6.48
C MET A 101 -9.09 9.59 6.89
N ALA A 102 -8.48 10.26 7.86
CA ALA A 102 -8.87 11.61 8.27
C ALA A 102 -8.46 12.69 7.26
N LEU A 103 -7.29 12.54 6.64
CA LEU A 103 -6.75 13.54 5.70
C LEU A 103 -7.42 13.45 4.33
N HIS A 104 -7.72 12.24 3.84
CA HIS A 104 -8.22 12.02 2.48
C HIS A 104 -9.46 12.86 2.13
N PRO A 105 -10.57 12.82 2.87
CA PRO A 105 -11.77 13.58 2.53
C PRO A 105 -11.54 15.10 2.63
N ARG A 106 -10.70 15.55 3.55
CA ARG A 106 -10.35 16.98 3.68
C ARG A 106 -9.55 17.48 2.49
N ILE A 107 -8.56 16.70 2.05
CA ILE A 107 -7.74 17.02 0.89
C ILE A 107 -8.61 17.08 -0.37
N MET A 108 -9.49 16.09 -0.59
CA MET A 108 -10.40 16.07 -1.74
C MET A 108 -11.34 17.27 -1.75
N ASN A 109 -11.92 17.63 -0.59
CA ASN A 109 -12.82 18.78 -0.49
C ASN A 109 -12.09 20.11 -0.79
N LEU A 110 -10.90 20.31 -0.24
CA LEU A 110 -10.09 21.51 -0.50
C LEU A 110 -9.61 21.58 -1.96
N TRP A 111 -9.29 20.46 -2.57
CA TRP A 111 -8.93 20.37 -3.99
C TRP A 111 -10.09 20.80 -4.88
N ASN A 112 -11.29 20.30 -4.62
CA ASN A 112 -12.51 20.66 -5.36
C ASN A 112 -12.89 22.15 -5.19
N GLN A 113 -12.49 22.77 -4.08
CA GLN A 113 -12.65 24.22 -3.85
C GLN A 113 -11.49 25.06 -4.41
N ALA A 114 -10.56 24.47 -5.17
CA ALA A 114 -9.36 25.12 -5.69
C ALA A 114 -8.45 25.77 -4.61
N LYS A 115 -8.54 25.31 -3.35
CA LYS A 115 -7.73 25.80 -2.22
C LYS A 115 -6.38 25.08 -2.12
N TYR A 116 -5.60 25.14 -3.20
CA TYR A 116 -4.35 24.37 -3.37
C TYR A 116 -3.32 24.61 -2.25
N ARG A 117 -3.21 25.85 -1.75
CA ARG A 117 -2.29 26.18 -0.64
C ARG A 117 -2.65 25.41 0.64
N GLN A 118 -3.95 25.22 0.92
CA GLN A 118 -4.39 24.46 2.09
C GLN A 118 -4.17 22.95 1.88
N VAL A 119 -4.36 22.44 0.67
CA VAL A 119 -4.01 21.05 0.31
C VAL A 119 -2.52 20.79 0.57
N MET A 120 -1.64 21.69 0.10
CA MET A 120 -0.19 21.59 0.37
C MET A 120 0.16 21.56 1.84
N ASN A 121 -0.48 22.42 2.63
CA ASN A 121 -0.25 22.45 4.08
C ASN A 121 -0.67 21.15 4.75
N LEU A 122 -1.82 20.57 4.38
CA LEU A 122 -2.26 19.29 4.91
C LEU A 122 -1.32 18.13 4.51
N LEU A 123 -0.87 18.09 3.27
CA LEU A 123 0.11 17.10 2.81
C LEU A 123 1.44 17.22 3.57
N LYS A 124 1.93 18.45 3.80
CA LYS A 124 3.14 18.71 4.60
C LYS A 124 2.97 18.25 6.05
N ILE A 125 1.84 18.59 6.69
CA ILE A 125 1.55 18.15 8.05
C ILE A 125 1.52 16.63 8.11
N GLY A 126 0.78 15.96 7.19
CA GLY A 126 0.74 14.52 7.11
C GLY A 126 2.13 13.89 6.93
N LEU A 127 2.96 14.44 6.04
CA LEU A 127 4.33 14.00 5.81
C LEU A 127 5.19 14.13 7.08
N LEU A 128 5.15 15.29 7.75
CA LEU A 128 5.92 15.52 8.97
C LEU A 128 5.45 14.60 10.11
N THR A 129 4.15 14.37 10.23
CA THR A 129 3.60 13.42 11.20
C THR A 129 4.11 12.00 10.94
N LEU A 130 4.10 11.54 9.68
CA LEU A 130 4.61 10.21 9.32
C LEU A 130 6.11 10.09 9.57
N LEU A 131 6.89 11.12 9.24
CA LEU A 131 8.33 11.15 9.55
C LEU A 131 8.57 11.11 11.07
N GLY A 132 7.78 11.81 11.85
CA GLY A 132 7.82 11.74 13.32
C GLY A 132 7.54 10.32 13.83
N VAL A 133 6.49 9.68 13.33
CA VAL A 133 6.15 8.28 13.66
C VAL A 133 7.30 7.33 13.27
N PHE A 134 7.90 7.53 12.10
CA PHE A 134 9.05 6.73 11.66
C PHE A 134 10.23 6.85 12.63
N VAL A 135 10.61 8.07 13.00
CA VAL A 135 11.70 8.32 13.94
C VAL A 135 11.39 7.68 15.30
N LEU A 136 10.15 7.82 15.80
CA LEU A 136 9.70 7.20 17.05
C LEU A 136 9.73 5.66 17.04
N ILE A 137 9.69 5.03 15.88
CA ILE A 137 9.79 3.57 15.74
C ILE A 137 11.26 3.16 15.53
N ILE A 138 11.97 3.82 14.62
CA ILE A 138 13.33 3.43 14.23
C ILE A 138 14.34 3.65 15.35
N LEU A 139 14.29 4.78 16.06
CA LEU A 139 15.25 5.05 17.11
C LEU A 139 15.20 4.03 18.26
N PRO A 140 14.03 3.70 18.85
CA PRO A 140 13.96 2.64 19.85
C PRO A 140 14.36 1.27 19.28
N THR A 141 14.02 0.97 18.02
CA THR A 141 14.41 -0.29 17.39
C THR A 141 15.92 -0.43 17.27
N GLN A 142 16.65 0.68 17.03
CA GLN A 142 18.12 0.65 17.00
C GLN A 142 18.73 0.55 18.40
N ILE A 143 18.19 1.30 19.36
CA ILE A 143 18.73 1.35 20.73
C ILE A 143 18.46 0.05 21.47
N PHE A 144 17.22 -0.46 21.38
CA PHE A 144 16.74 -1.65 22.10
C PHE A 144 16.59 -2.87 21.19
N ASN A 145 17.52 -3.03 20.24
CA ASN A 145 17.46 -4.07 19.22
C ASN A 145 17.36 -5.49 19.79
N GLU A 146 18.10 -5.79 20.89
CA GLU A 146 18.07 -7.11 21.54
C GLU A 146 16.72 -7.37 22.23
N GLU A 147 16.23 -6.39 22.99
CA GLU A 147 14.98 -6.49 23.75
C GLU A 147 13.78 -6.58 22.82
N LEU A 148 13.79 -5.78 21.76
CA LEU A 148 12.75 -5.82 20.73
C LEU A 148 12.73 -7.18 20.05
N PHE A 149 13.90 -7.75 19.74
CA PHE A 149 13.95 -9.06 19.09
C PHE A 149 13.48 -10.17 20.03
N LYS A 150 13.80 -10.12 21.33
CA LYS A 150 13.24 -11.02 22.33
C LYS A 150 11.70 -10.92 22.41
N LEU A 151 11.15 -9.69 22.34
CA LEU A 151 9.70 -9.49 22.28
C LEU A 151 9.09 -10.12 21.01
N LEU A 152 9.74 -9.96 19.86
CA LEU A 152 9.31 -10.60 18.61
C LEU A 152 9.33 -12.12 18.72
N GLN A 153 10.34 -12.70 19.37
CA GLN A 153 10.42 -14.15 19.64
C GLN A 153 9.32 -14.64 20.60
N TRP A 154 8.89 -13.79 21.54
CA TRP A 154 7.75 -14.12 22.39
C TRP A 154 6.44 -14.17 21.60
N VAL A 155 6.24 -13.27 20.63
CA VAL A 155 5.05 -13.25 19.76
C VAL A 155 5.10 -14.33 18.69
N ILE A 156 6.29 -14.62 18.15
CA ILE A 156 6.52 -15.61 17.10
C ILE A 156 7.65 -16.54 17.58
N PRO A 157 7.34 -17.58 18.38
CA PRO A 157 8.35 -18.43 19.04
C PRO A 157 9.32 -19.14 18.09
N GLU A 158 8.92 -19.35 16.84
CA GLU A 158 9.73 -20.05 15.83
C GLU A 158 10.84 -19.19 15.21
N ILE A 159 10.89 -17.89 15.52
CA ILE A 159 11.90 -16.98 14.96
C ILE A 159 13.23 -17.18 15.67
N SER A 160 14.23 -17.68 14.93
CA SER A 160 15.61 -17.76 15.40
C SER A 160 16.39 -16.46 15.21
N LEU A 161 17.51 -16.28 15.92
CA LEU A 161 18.38 -15.09 15.85
C LEU A 161 18.86 -14.78 14.43
N LYS A 162 18.96 -15.78 13.54
CA LYS A 162 19.36 -15.57 12.14
C LYS A 162 18.44 -14.63 11.37
N PHE A 163 17.18 -14.45 11.81
CA PHE A 163 16.19 -13.58 11.17
C PHE A 163 16.19 -12.14 11.71
N LYS A 164 16.98 -11.87 12.75
CA LYS A 164 17.10 -10.53 13.33
C LYS A 164 17.47 -9.44 12.30
N PRO A 165 18.38 -9.69 11.33
CA PRO A 165 18.70 -8.70 10.29
C PRO A 165 17.53 -8.31 9.37
N LEU A 166 16.43 -9.08 9.33
CA LEU A 166 15.25 -8.76 8.54
C LEU A 166 14.46 -7.56 9.10
N VAL A 167 14.55 -7.30 10.40
CA VAL A 167 13.69 -6.33 11.10
C VAL A 167 13.82 -4.94 10.48
N MET A 168 15.06 -4.44 10.32
CA MET A 168 15.28 -3.09 9.80
C MET A 168 14.82 -2.89 8.36
N PRO A 169 15.21 -3.71 7.37
CA PRO A 169 14.73 -3.51 6.01
C PRO A 169 13.20 -3.69 5.90
N LEU A 170 12.58 -4.56 6.69
CA LEU A 170 11.11 -4.70 6.70
C LEU A 170 10.42 -3.49 7.34
N LEU A 171 10.98 -2.88 8.39
CA LEU A 171 10.47 -1.62 8.93
C LEU A 171 10.57 -0.49 7.91
N ILE A 172 11.69 -0.39 7.20
CA ILE A 172 11.87 0.58 6.12
C ILE A 172 10.85 0.35 5.00
N ALA A 173 10.69 -0.89 4.55
CA ALA A 173 9.69 -1.25 3.54
C ALA A 173 8.27 -0.83 3.95
N GLY A 174 7.87 -1.20 5.17
CA GLY A 174 6.56 -0.86 5.73
C GLY A 174 6.33 0.65 5.82
N PHE A 175 7.33 1.40 6.29
CA PHE A 175 7.24 2.85 6.37
C PHE A 175 7.09 3.51 4.99
N PHE A 176 7.98 3.21 4.04
CA PHE A 176 7.93 3.83 2.71
C PHE A 176 6.66 3.45 1.95
N TRP A 177 6.16 2.23 2.15
CA TRP A 177 4.86 1.85 1.62
C TRP A 177 3.72 2.72 2.17
N GLN A 178 3.67 2.95 3.48
CA GLN A 178 2.67 3.82 4.10
C GLN A 178 2.85 5.30 3.71
N LEU A 179 4.10 5.77 3.61
CA LEU A 179 4.42 7.12 3.16
C LEU A 179 3.91 7.37 1.73
N SER A 180 3.90 6.33 0.90
CA SER A 180 3.45 6.43 -0.48
C SER A 180 1.98 6.85 -0.62
N PHE A 181 1.12 6.57 0.37
CA PHE A 181 -0.27 7.04 0.38
C PHE A 181 -0.40 8.58 0.41
N LEU A 182 0.61 9.28 0.91
CA LEU A 182 0.68 10.75 0.82
C LEU A 182 1.40 11.22 -0.43
N THR A 183 2.48 10.53 -0.83
CA THR A 183 3.28 10.98 -1.97
C THR A 183 2.57 10.77 -3.31
N HIS A 184 1.74 9.73 -3.47
CA HIS A 184 0.95 9.56 -4.69
C HIS A 184 -0.35 10.37 -4.72
N LYS A 185 -0.68 11.11 -3.65
CA LYS A 185 -1.97 11.82 -3.55
C LYS A 185 -2.19 12.81 -4.69
N MET A 186 -1.14 13.46 -5.19
CA MET A 186 -1.28 14.38 -6.32
C MET A 186 -1.62 13.67 -7.64
N LEU A 187 -1.14 12.44 -7.84
CA LEU A 187 -1.53 11.60 -8.98
C LEU A 187 -3.03 11.28 -8.95
N GLU A 188 -3.55 10.99 -7.76
CA GLU A 188 -4.97 10.72 -7.53
C GLU A 188 -5.83 11.96 -7.76
N LEU A 189 -5.43 13.12 -7.19
CA LEU A 189 -6.13 14.39 -7.33
C LEU A 189 -6.17 14.91 -8.78
N GLU A 190 -5.13 14.65 -9.56
CA GLU A 190 -5.05 15.01 -10.98
C GLU A 190 -5.62 13.92 -11.91
N GLU A 191 -6.26 12.89 -11.38
CA GLU A 191 -6.82 11.74 -12.11
C GLU A 191 -5.76 10.98 -12.96
N LYS A 192 -4.46 11.08 -12.61
CA LYS A 192 -3.35 10.40 -13.29
C LYS A 192 -3.12 8.98 -12.75
N THR A 193 -4.19 8.25 -12.59
CA THR A 193 -4.20 6.92 -11.96
C THR A 193 -3.43 5.88 -12.78
N MET A 194 -3.39 6.00 -14.11
CA MET A 194 -2.57 5.12 -14.96
C MET A 194 -1.07 5.28 -14.68
N LEU A 195 -0.60 6.51 -14.45
CA LEU A 195 0.79 6.76 -14.08
C LEU A 195 1.11 6.19 -12.69
N MET A 196 0.15 6.28 -11.77
CA MET A 196 0.27 5.67 -10.44
C MET A 196 0.37 4.14 -10.53
N ALA A 197 -0.46 3.49 -11.35
CA ALA A 197 -0.37 2.05 -11.64
C ALA A 197 0.96 1.67 -12.32
N PHE A 198 1.45 2.50 -13.23
CA PHE A 198 2.76 2.28 -13.86
C PHE A 198 3.92 2.36 -12.86
N PHE A 199 3.91 3.31 -11.94
CA PHE A 199 4.97 3.43 -10.93
C PHE A 199 5.00 2.23 -9.96
N VAL A 200 3.83 1.72 -9.55
CA VAL A 200 3.81 0.51 -8.70
C VAL A 200 4.20 -0.74 -9.50
N LEU A 201 3.88 -0.81 -10.79
CA LEU A 201 4.37 -1.88 -11.66
C LEU A 201 5.91 -1.88 -11.76
N LEU A 202 6.54 -0.70 -11.90
CA LEU A 202 8.00 -0.59 -11.86
C LEU A 202 8.59 -1.09 -10.52
N ALA A 203 7.96 -0.71 -9.40
CA ALA A 203 8.36 -1.20 -8.08
C ALA A 203 8.23 -2.73 -7.97
N LEU A 204 7.14 -3.29 -8.52
CA LEU A 204 6.93 -4.75 -8.59
C LEU A 204 8.00 -5.45 -9.42
N LEU A 205 8.36 -4.90 -10.59
CA LEU A 205 9.43 -5.46 -11.41
C LEU A 205 10.79 -5.43 -10.71
N ILE A 206 11.12 -4.33 -10.00
CA ILE A 206 12.33 -4.25 -9.18
C ILE A 206 12.33 -5.32 -8.09
N ASN A 207 11.20 -5.52 -7.43
CA ASN A 207 11.06 -6.55 -6.41
C ASN A 207 11.26 -7.96 -7.00
N ILE A 208 10.61 -8.28 -8.12
CA ILE A 208 10.75 -9.58 -8.80
C ILE A 208 12.20 -9.83 -9.22
N ILE A 209 12.82 -8.89 -9.94
CA ILE A 209 14.19 -9.01 -10.43
C ILE A 209 15.16 -9.14 -9.25
N GLY A 210 14.99 -8.32 -8.21
CA GLY A 210 15.83 -8.38 -7.03
C GLY A 210 15.72 -9.72 -6.29
N ASN A 211 14.52 -10.27 -6.13
CA ASN A 211 14.32 -11.57 -5.51
C ASN A 211 14.99 -12.69 -6.32
N ILE A 212 14.82 -12.71 -7.65
CA ILE A 212 15.43 -13.74 -8.52
C ILE A 212 16.96 -13.69 -8.46
N LEU A 213 17.55 -12.49 -8.46
CA LEU A 213 19.01 -12.34 -8.50
C LEU A 213 19.66 -12.53 -7.13
N PHE A 214 19.05 -12.06 -6.05
CA PHE A 214 19.73 -11.97 -4.76
C PHE A 214 19.34 -13.05 -3.75
N ILE A 215 18.15 -13.70 -3.85
CA ILE A 215 17.81 -14.80 -2.94
C ILE A 215 18.85 -15.95 -3.01
N PRO A 216 19.34 -16.37 -4.18
CA PRO A 216 20.37 -17.42 -4.24
C PRO A 216 21.69 -17.04 -3.58
N ILE A 217 21.97 -15.73 -3.41
CA ILE A 217 23.25 -15.22 -2.90
C ILE A 217 23.20 -14.98 -1.38
N ILE A 218 22.18 -14.26 -0.92
CA ILE A 218 22.07 -13.82 0.49
C ILE A 218 20.82 -14.33 1.21
N GLY A 219 20.13 -15.30 0.59
CA GLY A 219 18.97 -15.95 1.20
C GLY A 219 17.79 -15.02 1.45
N VAL A 220 17.01 -15.27 2.50
CA VAL A 220 15.78 -14.54 2.84
C VAL A 220 16.00 -13.04 3.08
N LEU A 221 17.22 -12.62 3.41
CA LEU A 221 17.56 -11.21 3.60
C LEU A 221 17.44 -10.41 2.31
N ALA A 222 17.69 -11.04 1.16
CA ALA A 222 17.46 -10.44 -0.15
C ALA A 222 16.03 -9.92 -0.30
N THR A 223 15.05 -10.72 0.08
CA THR A 223 13.63 -10.37 -0.04
C THR A 223 13.27 -9.14 0.79
N ALA A 224 13.82 -9.02 2.01
CA ALA A 224 13.59 -7.84 2.83
C ALA A 224 14.21 -6.56 2.23
N TYR A 225 15.40 -6.66 1.65
CA TYR A 225 16.01 -5.51 0.95
C TYR A 225 15.31 -5.16 -0.35
N THR A 226 14.86 -6.13 -1.13
CA THR A 226 14.11 -5.85 -2.37
C THR A 226 12.74 -5.24 -2.07
N ALA A 227 12.06 -5.69 -1.01
CA ALA A 227 10.83 -5.06 -0.53
C ALA A 227 11.06 -3.60 -0.12
N ALA A 228 12.14 -3.31 0.63
CA ALA A 228 12.49 -1.95 1.02
C ALA A 228 12.84 -1.09 -0.22
N THR A 229 13.66 -1.60 -1.12
CA THR A 229 14.07 -0.86 -2.33
C THR A 229 12.89 -0.55 -3.23
N SER A 230 11.99 -1.51 -3.47
CA SER A 230 10.79 -1.32 -4.28
C SER A 230 9.85 -0.28 -3.67
N ALA A 231 9.63 -0.31 -2.36
CA ALA A 231 8.81 0.68 -1.66
C ALA A 231 9.44 2.10 -1.70
N ILE A 232 10.76 2.21 -1.52
CA ILE A 232 11.50 3.48 -1.64
C ILE A 232 11.37 4.03 -3.06
N VAL A 233 11.61 3.21 -4.09
CA VAL A 233 11.53 3.65 -5.49
C VAL A 233 10.12 4.14 -5.83
N TYR A 234 9.07 3.38 -5.44
CA TYR A 234 7.70 3.81 -5.63
C TYR A 234 7.42 5.16 -4.94
N CYS A 235 7.84 5.30 -3.68
CA CYS A 235 7.67 6.54 -2.92
C CYS A 235 8.40 7.71 -3.58
N LEU A 236 9.65 7.54 -4.05
CA LEU A 236 10.43 8.58 -4.71
C LEU A 236 9.82 9.00 -6.05
N LEU A 237 9.38 8.05 -6.89
CA LEU A 237 8.73 8.35 -8.17
C LEU A 237 7.45 9.16 -7.97
N THR A 238 6.63 8.79 -7.00
CA THR A 238 5.39 9.49 -6.68
C THR A 238 5.65 10.85 -6.02
N ALA A 239 6.66 10.96 -5.15
CA ALA A 239 7.06 12.20 -4.50
C ALA A 239 7.58 13.24 -5.52
N THR A 240 8.47 12.83 -6.43
CA THR A 240 9.01 13.72 -7.48
C THR A 240 7.90 14.26 -8.37
N PHE A 241 6.95 13.39 -8.77
CA PHE A 241 5.77 13.83 -9.50
C PHE A 241 4.95 14.86 -8.70
N SER A 242 4.65 14.55 -7.43
CA SER A 242 3.83 15.41 -6.57
C SER A 242 4.45 16.79 -6.35
N VAL A 243 5.77 16.86 -6.11
CA VAL A 243 6.48 18.13 -5.97
C VAL A 243 6.39 18.94 -7.26
N ASN A 244 6.66 18.34 -8.42
CA ASN A 244 6.58 19.01 -9.71
C ASN A 244 5.17 19.53 -10.03
N SER A 245 4.14 18.76 -9.68
CA SER A 245 2.75 19.17 -9.84
C SER A 245 2.40 20.37 -8.95
N LEU A 246 2.79 20.32 -7.67
CA LEU A 246 2.55 21.40 -6.72
C LEU A 246 3.26 22.70 -7.11
N ILE A 247 4.47 22.62 -7.65
CA ILE A 247 5.18 23.80 -8.18
C ILE A 247 4.38 24.42 -9.33
N LYS A 248 3.92 23.61 -10.29
CA LYS A 248 3.10 24.09 -11.42
C LYS A 248 1.80 24.77 -10.98
N GLN A 249 1.15 24.26 -9.95
CA GLN A 249 -0.09 24.82 -9.40
C GLN A 249 0.16 26.19 -8.72
N LYS A 250 1.32 26.35 -8.06
CA LYS A 250 1.70 27.62 -7.40
C LYS A 250 1.89 28.77 -8.41
N TYR A 251 2.35 28.48 -9.62
CA TYR A 251 2.56 29.49 -10.67
C TYR A 251 1.28 29.80 -11.48
N LYS A 252 0.18 29.10 -11.25
CA LYS A 252 -1.11 29.37 -11.90
C LYS A 252 -2.04 30.29 -11.09
N GLN A 253 -1.68 30.60 -9.86
CA GLN A 253 -2.32 31.58 -8.97
C GLN A 253 -1.57 32.91 -8.98
#